data_981fca57ec977ba2c5f8cbc9841dcd1b
#
_entry.id   981fca57ec977ba2c5f8cbc9841dcd1b
#
_cell.length_a   1.000
_cell.length_b   1.000
_cell.length_c   1.000
_cell.angle_alpha   90.00
_cell.angle_beta   90.00
_cell.angle_gamma   90.00
#
_symmetry.space_group_name_H-M   'P 1'
#
loop_
_entity.id
_entity.type
_entity.pdbx_description
1 polymer ?
#
loop_
_entity_poly.entity_id
_entity_poly.type
_entity_poly.pdbx_seq_one_letter_code
_entity_poly.pdbx_strand_id
1 'polypeptide(L)'
;MSAISRHHAGCTCHLSRRHFLGGAAALGAAAAFPGSARAQGPSLIDTHHHYYPPSYQQAWIDWDDARKLPHYPQQIAWTREGAVAEMDRTGIRTAILSIPSTPGVWYDQGPDAAAKMVRICNDYGAQMVRDYPGRFGLFAPLSMLDIDTTLKEIEYALDTLKADGIGLQSNYGDKWLGHAFFKPVLEELNRRKAVVYVHPLVAACCGNLSVGTFPAVIEVPHDTTRTITSLLLSGSFARQREITWLGSHAGGPIPLRAGRIESFYGTSPKAAEFAPAGIFGELARLYYDTANATFAPTMAALLKLVPVSQITYGTDYPYFPLDQNVSLSQAELSPDDLKAIESGNAMRLLPRLHA
;
A
#
# COMPACT_ATOMS: atom_id res chain seq x y z
N MET A 1 50.08 -28.30 33.90
CA MET A 1 49.16 -29.09 34.72
C MET A 1 48.40 -28.12 35.62
N SER A 2 47.18 -27.79 35.26
CA SER A 2 46.20 -27.22 36.21
C SER A 2 44.83 -27.30 35.52
N ALA A 3 43.93 -28.03 36.14
CA ALA A 3 42.59 -28.31 35.65
C ALA A 3 41.68 -27.12 35.92
N ILE A 4 40.93 -26.65 34.89
CA ILE A 4 39.86 -25.64 35.03
C ILE A 4 38.54 -26.39 35.16
N SER A 5 37.96 -26.31 36.35
CA SER A 5 36.63 -26.79 36.66
C SER A 5 35.54 -25.95 35.98
N ARG A 6 34.63 -26.60 35.26
CA ARG A 6 33.43 -25.99 34.68
C ARG A 6 32.26 -26.16 35.65
N HIS A 7 31.77 -25.08 36.21
CA HIS A 7 30.47 -25.06 36.88
C HIS A 7 29.36 -24.79 35.88
N HIS A 8 28.51 -25.81 35.63
CA HIS A 8 27.21 -25.62 34.99
C HIS A 8 26.20 -25.25 36.09
N ALA A 9 25.67 -24.03 36.02
CA ALA A 9 24.46 -23.65 36.74
C ALA A 9 23.25 -23.97 35.89
N GLY A 10 22.53 -25.03 36.18
CA GLY A 10 21.24 -25.40 35.56
C GLY A 10 20.13 -24.52 36.16
N CYS A 11 19.46 -23.74 35.28
CA CYS A 11 18.25 -23.03 35.66
C CYS A 11 17.04 -23.95 35.35
N THR A 12 16.50 -24.58 36.37
CA THR A 12 15.24 -25.37 36.32
C THR A 12 14.07 -24.49 36.74
N CYS A 13 13.43 -23.84 35.80
CA CYS A 13 12.14 -23.20 36.00
C CYS A 13 11.00 -24.22 35.83
N HIS A 14 10.66 -24.93 36.91
CA HIS A 14 9.44 -25.75 36.98
C HIS A 14 8.29 -24.85 37.47
N LEU A 15 7.46 -24.37 36.54
CA LEU A 15 6.14 -23.82 36.86
C LEU A 15 5.17 -24.97 37.11
N SER A 16 4.77 -25.16 38.36
CA SER A 16 3.80 -26.20 38.72
C SER A 16 2.38 -25.77 38.31
N ARG A 17 1.59 -26.76 37.83
CA ARG A 17 0.19 -26.59 37.41
C ARG A 17 -0.74 -26.03 38.49
N ARG A 18 -0.31 -25.97 39.76
CA ARG A 18 -1.09 -25.43 40.87
C ARG A 18 -1.08 -23.91 40.95
N HIS A 19 -0.15 -23.22 40.31
CA HIS A 19 -0.09 -21.74 40.30
C HIS A 19 -0.92 -21.13 39.16
N PHE A 20 -1.40 -21.96 38.22
CA PHE A 20 -2.24 -21.48 37.14
C PHE A 20 -3.73 -21.37 37.49
N LEU A 21 -4.18 -22.07 38.51
CA LEU A 21 -5.59 -22.09 38.95
C LEU A 21 -5.89 -21.12 40.13
N GLY A 22 -4.89 -20.51 40.72
CA GLY A 22 -5.06 -19.53 41.82
C GLY A 22 -5.21 -18.07 41.36
N GLY A 23 -4.92 -17.77 40.08
CA GLY A 23 -4.95 -16.41 39.55
C GLY A 23 -6.27 -15.96 38.93
N ALA A 24 -7.27 -16.85 38.82
CA ALA A 24 -8.51 -16.56 38.08
C ALA A 24 -9.64 -15.95 38.94
N ALA A 25 -9.42 -15.67 40.20
CA ALA A 25 -10.46 -15.19 41.11
C ALA A 25 -10.29 -13.73 41.63
N ALA A 26 -9.36 -12.96 41.07
CA ALA A 26 -9.07 -11.59 41.58
C ALA A 26 -8.95 -10.51 40.47
N LEU A 27 -9.62 -10.68 39.32
CA LEU A 27 -9.69 -9.62 38.31
C LEU A 27 -11.14 -9.37 37.87
N GLY A 28 -11.99 -9.14 38.85
CA GLY A 28 -13.35 -8.62 38.70
C GLY A 28 -13.46 -7.12 39.00
N ALA A 29 -12.42 -6.33 38.78
CA ALA A 29 -12.52 -4.89 38.66
C ALA A 29 -12.20 -4.52 37.20
N ALA A 30 -13.20 -4.59 36.34
CA ALA A 30 -13.16 -3.90 35.07
C ALA A 30 -12.97 -2.42 35.38
N ALA A 31 -11.72 -1.93 35.30
CA ALA A 31 -11.48 -0.52 35.08
C ALA A 31 -12.20 -0.19 33.77
N ALA A 32 -13.39 0.39 33.88
CA ALA A 32 -14.03 1.08 32.79
C ALA A 32 -13.07 2.23 32.44
N PHE A 33 -12.16 1.98 31.51
CA PHE A 33 -11.58 3.07 30.76
C PHE A 33 -12.80 3.79 30.18
N PRO A 34 -12.92 5.11 30.39
CA PRO A 34 -13.89 5.88 29.65
C PRO A 34 -13.44 5.79 28.21
N GLY A 35 -13.94 4.78 27.47
CA GLY A 35 -13.93 4.78 26.04
C GLY A 35 -14.60 6.09 25.69
N SER A 36 -13.84 7.07 25.20
CA SER A 36 -14.40 8.23 24.55
C SER A 36 -15.31 7.66 23.46
N ALA A 37 -16.61 7.62 23.76
CA ALA A 37 -17.63 7.29 22.80
C ALA A 37 -17.42 8.25 21.62
N ARG A 38 -16.84 7.75 20.55
CA ARG A 38 -16.83 8.45 19.27
C ARG A 38 -18.27 8.52 18.81
N ALA A 39 -18.95 9.59 19.23
CA ALA A 39 -20.31 9.93 18.80
C ALA A 39 -20.32 10.56 17.39
N GLN A 40 -19.29 10.32 16.60
CA GLN A 40 -19.24 10.69 15.19
C GLN A 40 -19.29 9.41 14.37
N GLY A 41 -20.17 9.37 13.35
CA GLY A 41 -20.27 8.26 12.41
C GLY A 41 -18.94 7.98 11.69
N PRO A 42 -18.89 6.96 10.81
CA PRO A 42 -17.69 6.54 10.11
C PRO A 42 -16.98 7.73 9.47
N SER A 43 -15.71 7.94 9.76
CA SER A 43 -14.95 9.12 9.33
C SER A 43 -13.62 8.79 8.64
N LEU A 44 -13.17 7.54 8.69
CA LEU A 44 -11.92 7.11 8.07
C LEU A 44 -12.05 7.05 6.55
N ILE A 45 -11.00 7.47 5.85
CA ILE A 45 -10.87 7.29 4.41
C ILE A 45 -9.67 6.42 4.16
N ASP A 46 -9.95 5.21 3.67
CA ASP A 46 -8.97 4.19 3.37
C ASP A 46 -8.48 4.32 1.92
N THR A 47 -7.23 4.71 1.72
CA THR A 47 -6.63 4.89 0.39
C THR A 47 -5.93 3.64 -0.13
N HIS A 48 -5.97 2.52 0.63
CA HIS A 48 -5.35 1.25 0.27
C HIS A 48 -6.29 0.09 0.58
N HIS A 49 -7.20 -0.20 -0.33
CA HIS A 49 -8.27 -1.17 -0.15
C HIS A 49 -8.44 -2.01 -1.43
N HIS A 50 -8.31 -3.33 -1.31
CA HIS A 50 -8.35 -4.20 -2.48
C HIS A 50 -9.76 -4.72 -2.76
N TYR A 51 -10.01 -5.02 -4.03
CA TYR A 51 -11.24 -5.61 -4.50
C TYR A 51 -10.98 -6.71 -5.52
N TYR A 52 -11.91 -7.65 -5.60
CA TYR A 52 -11.78 -8.86 -6.41
C TYR A 52 -13.04 -9.07 -7.25
N PRO A 53 -13.10 -8.51 -8.48
CA PRO A 53 -14.17 -8.88 -9.41
C PRO A 53 -14.26 -10.40 -9.54
N PRO A 54 -15.46 -11.02 -9.59
CA PRO A 54 -15.59 -12.49 -9.60
C PRO A 54 -14.78 -13.19 -10.69
N SER A 55 -14.73 -12.60 -11.90
CA SER A 55 -13.92 -13.13 -13.00
C SER A 55 -12.42 -12.97 -12.78
N TYR A 56 -11.99 -11.88 -12.12
CA TYR A 56 -10.61 -11.69 -11.70
C TYR A 56 -10.24 -12.70 -10.61
N GLN A 57 -11.11 -12.89 -9.62
CA GLN A 57 -10.91 -13.82 -8.51
C GLN A 57 -10.75 -15.26 -9.03
N GLN A 58 -11.63 -15.70 -9.94
CA GLN A 58 -11.53 -17.03 -10.53
C GLN A 58 -10.25 -17.20 -11.37
N ALA A 59 -9.95 -16.25 -12.23
CA ALA A 59 -8.75 -16.29 -13.06
C ALA A 59 -7.46 -16.26 -12.23
N TRP A 60 -7.47 -15.57 -11.08
CA TRP A 60 -6.36 -15.58 -10.13
C TRP A 60 -6.22 -16.98 -9.46
N ILE A 61 -7.31 -17.60 -9.03
CA ILE A 61 -7.29 -18.98 -8.48
C ILE A 61 -6.70 -19.95 -9.51
N ASP A 62 -7.18 -19.88 -10.76
CA ASP A 62 -6.68 -20.73 -11.84
C ASP A 62 -5.19 -20.49 -12.13
N TRP A 63 -4.74 -19.24 -12.00
CA TRP A 63 -3.33 -18.86 -12.19
C TRP A 63 -2.42 -19.42 -11.09
N ASP A 64 -2.87 -19.38 -9.82
CA ASP A 64 -2.16 -19.95 -8.68
C ASP A 64 -2.12 -21.48 -8.76
N ASP A 65 -3.26 -22.13 -9.09
CA ASP A 65 -3.36 -23.60 -9.24
C ASP A 65 -2.39 -24.12 -10.30
N ALA A 66 -2.33 -23.46 -11.45
CA ALA A 66 -1.41 -23.81 -12.53
C ALA A 66 0.08 -23.74 -12.09
N ARG A 67 0.40 -22.94 -11.07
CA ARG A 67 1.74 -22.74 -10.51
C ARG A 67 1.97 -23.45 -9.19
N LYS A 68 0.96 -24.15 -8.67
CA LYS A 68 0.98 -24.81 -7.37
C LYS A 68 1.30 -23.83 -6.22
N LEU A 69 0.79 -22.61 -6.32
CA LEU A 69 0.89 -21.59 -5.30
C LEU A 69 -0.26 -21.71 -4.30
N PRO A 70 -0.05 -21.39 -3.02
CA PRO A 70 -1.11 -21.41 -2.03
C PRO A 70 -2.06 -20.23 -2.24
N HIS A 71 -3.36 -20.47 -2.09
CA HIS A 71 -4.36 -19.42 -2.09
C HIS A 71 -4.39 -18.67 -0.75
N TYR A 72 -4.70 -17.38 -0.81
CA TYR A 72 -4.98 -16.60 0.39
C TYR A 72 -6.47 -16.65 0.70
N PRO A 73 -6.87 -17.22 1.85
CA PRO A 73 -8.30 -17.39 2.19
C PRO A 73 -9.10 -16.10 2.15
N GLN A 74 -8.48 -14.97 2.51
CA GLN A 74 -9.10 -13.66 2.51
C GLN A 74 -9.50 -13.20 1.11
N GLN A 75 -8.71 -13.52 0.09
CA GLN A 75 -9.00 -13.20 -1.31
C GLN A 75 -10.16 -14.05 -1.84
N ILE A 76 -10.19 -15.33 -1.50
CA ILE A 76 -11.26 -16.25 -1.89
C ILE A 76 -12.59 -15.86 -1.24
N ALA A 77 -12.56 -15.47 0.03
CA ALA A 77 -13.74 -15.09 0.79
C ALA A 77 -14.26 -13.69 0.48
N TRP A 78 -13.53 -12.87 -0.29
CA TRP A 78 -13.90 -11.50 -0.55
C TRP A 78 -15.21 -11.38 -1.33
N THR A 79 -16.09 -10.51 -0.85
CA THR A 79 -17.31 -10.07 -1.54
C THR A 79 -17.49 -8.57 -1.33
N ARG A 80 -18.25 -7.90 -2.21
CA ARG A 80 -18.55 -6.46 -2.05
C ARG A 80 -19.35 -6.18 -0.77
N GLU A 81 -20.27 -7.06 -0.42
CA GLU A 81 -21.10 -6.96 0.78
C GLU A 81 -20.24 -7.16 2.05
N GLY A 82 -19.30 -8.10 2.00
CA GLY A 82 -18.32 -8.32 3.07
C GLY A 82 -17.41 -7.11 3.26
N ALA A 83 -16.95 -6.48 2.18
CA ALA A 83 -16.15 -5.26 2.25
C ALA A 83 -16.93 -4.11 2.91
N VAL A 84 -18.20 -3.87 2.52
CA VAL A 84 -19.04 -2.85 3.14
C VAL A 84 -19.28 -3.15 4.62
N ALA A 85 -19.59 -4.39 4.98
CA ALA A 85 -19.80 -4.78 6.37
C ALA A 85 -18.55 -4.56 7.24
N GLU A 86 -17.36 -4.85 6.69
CA GLU A 86 -16.10 -4.63 7.39
C GLU A 86 -15.78 -3.14 7.52
N MET A 87 -16.03 -2.33 6.51
CA MET A 87 -15.93 -0.88 6.58
C MET A 87 -16.84 -0.30 7.68
N ASP A 88 -18.08 -0.80 7.78
CA ASP A 88 -19.03 -0.36 8.81
C ASP A 88 -18.52 -0.73 10.22
N ARG A 89 -18.01 -1.93 10.38
CA ARG A 89 -17.46 -2.42 11.64
C ARG A 89 -16.25 -1.59 12.12
N THR A 90 -15.44 -1.11 11.19
CA THR A 90 -14.16 -0.46 11.48
C THR A 90 -14.21 1.07 11.40
N GLY A 91 -15.35 1.65 11.05
CA GLY A 91 -15.54 3.10 10.93
C GLY A 91 -14.93 3.70 9.67
N ILE A 92 -14.72 2.90 8.63
CA ILE A 92 -14.30 3.38 7.31
C ILE A 92 -15.53 3.91 6.57
N ARG A 93 -15.56 5.22 6.32
CA ARG A 93 -16.59 5.86 5.52
C ARG A 93 -16.44 5.55 4.04
N THR A 94 -15.23 5.74 3.54
CA THR A 94 -14.92 5.61 2.12
C THR A 94 -13.61 4.83 1.95
N ALA A 95 -13.60 3.86 1.04
CA ALA A 95 -12.39 3.12 0.65
C ALA A 95 -12.10 3.32 -0.84
N ILE A 96 -10.83 3.52 -1.18
CA ILE A 96 -10.41 3.66 -2.58
C ILE A 96 -9.96 2.30 -3.09
N LEU A 97 -10.72 1.76 -4.02
CA LEU A 97 -10.50 0.44 -4.58
C LEU A 97 -9.22 0.40 -5.42
N SER A 98 -8.41 -0.65 -5.23
CA SER A 98 -7.24 -0.94 -6.05
C SER A 98 -7.07 -2.44 -6.25
N ILE A 99 -6.37 -2.88 -7.31
CA ILE A 99 -6.03 -4.30 -7.47
C ILE A 99 -4.86 -4.68 -6.56
N PRO A 100 -4.86 -5.92 -6.03
CA PRO A 100 -3.77 -6.43 -5.19
C PRO A 100 -2.49 -6.73 -5.97
N SER A 101 -1.42 -7.13 -5.25
CA SER A 101 -0.10 -7.39 -5.79
C SER A 101 0.00 -8.63 -6.69
N THR A 102 -0.71 -9.71 -6.37
CA THR A 102 -0.53 -11.00 -7.07
C THR A 102 -1.87 -11.51 -7.59
N PRO A 103 -1.91 -11.91 -8.83
CA PRO A 103 -0.94 -11.75 -9.92
C PRO A 103 -0.89 -10.35 -10.54
N GLY A 104 -1.56 -9.38 -9.96
CA GLY A 104 -1.63 -8.02 -10.48
C GLY A 104 -2.46 -7.95 -11.76
N VAL A 105 -1.88 -7.43 -12.83
CA VAL A 105 -2.58 -7.20 -14.11
C VAL A 105 -2.27 -8.25 -15.18
N TRP A 106 -1.91 -9.46 -14.82
CA TRP A 106 -1.61 -10.54 -15.78
C TRP A 106 -0.48 -10.21 -16.78
N TYR A 107 0.53 -9.49 -16.37
CA TYR A 107 1.61 -9.11 -17.28
C TYR A 107 2.35 -10.31 -17.92
N ASP A 108 2.35 -11.47 -17.26
CA ASP A 108 2.96 -12.71 -17.75
C ASP A 108 2.09 -13.48 -18.77
N GLN A 109 0.85 -13.05 -19.00
CA GLN A 109 -0.08 -13.61 -20.00
C GLN A 109 -0.08 -12.82 -21.33
N GLY A 110 0.72 -11.76 -21.38
CA GLY A 110 0.83 -10.89 -22.55
C GLY A 110 -0.15 -9.72 -22.58
N PRO A 111 0.04 -8.78 -23.52
CA PRO A 111 -0.65 -7.49 -23.50
C PRO A 111 -2.17 -7.59 -23.64
N ASP A 112 -2.67 -8.48 -24.49
CA ASP A 112 -4.11 -8.60 -24.74
C ASP A 112 -4.86 -9.15 -23.51
N ALA A 113 -4.30 -10.18 -22.87
CA ALA A 113 -4.87 -10.75 -21.65
C ALA A 113 -4.86 -9.73 -20.51
N ALA A 114 -3.75 -9.01 -20.33
CA ALA A 114 -3.62 -7.96 -19.34
C ALA A 114 -4.62 -6.81 -19.59
N ALA A 115 -4.73 -6.32 -20.81
CA ALA A 115 -5.68 -5.26 -21.16
C ALA A 115 -7.14 -5.68 -20.93
N LYS A 116 -7.50 -6.92 -21.29
CA LYS A 116 -8.83 -7.46 -21.03
C LYS A 116 -9.15 -7.54 -19.54
N MET A 117 -8.20 -8.03 -18.74
CA MET A 117 -8.39 -8.15 -17.30
C MET A 117 -8.49 -6.77 -16.62
N VAL A 118 -7.65 -5.83 -17.02
CA VAL A 118 -7.72 -4.43 -16.57
C VAL A 118 -9.09 -3.84 -16.83
N ARG A 119 -9.64 -3.99 -18.05
CA ARG A 119 -10.97 -3.50 -18.39
C ARG A 119 -12.06 -4.11 -17.50
N ILE A 120 -12.01 -5.43 -17.25
CA ILE A 120 -12.94 -6.12 -16.33
C ILE A 120 -12.87 -5.52 -14.93
N CYS A 121 -11.66 -5.29 -14.43
CA CYS A 121 -11.46 -4.70 -13.10
C CYS A 121 -11.99 -3.26 -13.06
N ASN A 122 -11.67 -2.44 -14.03
CA ASN A 122 -12.10 -1.04 -14.09
C ASN A 122 -13.64 -0.92 -14.14
N ASP A 123 -14.29 -1.71 -15.00
CA ASP A 123 -15.75 -1.69 -15.12
C ASP A 123 -16.43 -2.12 -13.82
N TYR A 124 -15.93 -3.17 -13.17
CA TYR A 124 -16.48 -3.66 -11.91
C TYR A 124 -16.23 -2.67 -10.76
N GLY A 125 -15.04 -2.09 -10.65
CA GLY A 125 -14.73 -1.07 -9.64
C GLY A 125 -15.63 0.15 -9.79
N ALA A 126 -15.79 0.64 -11.03
CA ALA A 126 -16.71 1.74 -11.33
C ALA A 126 -18.18 1.37 -11.03
N GLN A 127 -18.57 0.11 -11.22
CA GLN A 127 -19.90 -0.37 -10.83
C GLN A 127 -20.08 -0.33 -9.31
N MET A 128 -19.07 -0.76 -8.53
CA MET A 128 -19.13 -0.66 -7.06
C MET A 128 -19.27 0.79 -6.58
N VAL A 129 -18.55 1.72 -7.21
CA VAL A 129 -18.69 3.16 -6.90
C VAL A 129 -20.11 3.66 -7.12
N ARG A 130 -20.80 3.21 -8.18
CA ARG A 130 -22.20 3.57 -8.47
C ARG A 130 -23.20 2.89 -7.55
N ASP A 131 -22.98 1.60 -7.25
CA ASP A 131 -23.91 0.79 -6.42
C ASP A 131 -23.89 1.20 -4.94
N TYR A 132 -22.76 1.75 -4.46
CA TYR A 132 -22.55 2.18 -3.08
C TYR A 132 -22.08 3.64 -3.02
N PRO A 133 -22.96 4.63 -3.30
CA PRO A 133 -22.58 6.04 -3.35
C PRO A 133 -21.89 6.51 -2.07
N GLY A 134 -20.74 7.16 -2.21
CA GLY A 134 -19.94 7.69 -1.09
C GLY A 134 -19.12 6.63 -0.33
N ARG A 135 -19.30 5.33 -0.63
CA ARG A 135 -18.54 4.27 0.06
C ARG A 135 -17.26 3.89 -0.65
N PHE A 136 -17.20 4.04 -1.96
CA PHE A 136 -16.02 3.68 -2.74
C PHE A 136 -15.55 4.79 -3.66
N GLY A 137 -14.22 4.84 -3.83
CA GLY A 137 -13.52 5.48 -4.94
C GLY A 137 -12.77 4.42 -5.73
N LEU A 138 -12.07 4.81 -6.80
CA LEU A 138 -11.35 3.89 -7.68
C LEU A 138 -10.00 4.46 -8.11
N PHE A 139 -8.93 3.73 -7.82
CA PHE A 139 -7.65 3.80 -8.52
C PHE A 139 -7.66 2.75 -9.63
N ALA A 140 -7.95 3.20 -10.84
CA ALA A 140 -8.12 2.33 -12.00
C ALA A 140 -6.79 1.69 -12.42
N PRO A 141 -6.65 0.34 -12.46
CA PRO A 141 -5.44 -0.31 -12.93
C PRO A 141 -5.17 -0.08 -14.41
N LEU A 142 -3.90 -0.17 -14.79
CA LEU A 142 -3.44 -0.16 -16.19
C LEU A 142 -2.56 -1.38 -16.49
N SER A 143 -2.61 -1.88 -17.72
CA SER A 143 -1.81 -3.05 -18.13
C SER A 143 -0.33 -2.74 -18.34
N MET A 144 -0.01 -1.54 -18.82
CA MET A 144 1.37 -1.03 -19.04
C MET A 144 2.25 -1.86 -20.01
N LEU A 145 1.70 -2.88 -20.68
CA LEU A 145 2.46 -3.77 -21.56
C LEU A 145 2.47 -3.32 -23.02
N ASP A 146 1.44 -2.60 -23.42
CA ASP A 146 1.32 -1.94 -24.72
C ASP A 146 0.93 -0.48 -24.49
N ILE A 147 1.70 0.44 -25.03
CA ILE A 147 1.55 1.87 -24.75
C ILE A 147 0.24 2.42 -25.33
N ASP A 148 -0.09 2.08 -26.56
CA ASP A 148 -1.29 2.62 -27.22
C ASP A 148 -2.57 2.15 -26.54
N THR A 149 -2.62 0.88 -26.16
CA THR A 149 -3.74 0.31 -25.40
C THR A 149 -3.82 0.94 -24.01
N THR A 150 -2.68 1.17 -23.35
CA THR A 150 -2.63 1.82 -22.04
C THR A 150 -3.13 3.26 -22.10
N LEU A 151 -2.76 4.03 -23.12
CA LEU A 151 -3.24 5.41 -23.29
C LEU A 151 -4.75 5.47 -23.48
N LYS A 152 -5.33 4.54 -24.28
CA LYS A 152 -6.79 4.41 -24.44
C LYS A 152 -7.49 4.05 -23.12
N GLU A 153 -6.86 3.19 -22.31
CA GLU A 153 -7.42 2.81 -21.00
C GLU A 153 -7.38 3.97 -20.01
N ILE A 154 -6.34 4.83 -20.03
CA ILE A 154 -6.29 6.07 -19.23
C ILE A 154 -7.48 6.98 -19.58
N GLU A 155 -7.71 7.21 -20.87
CA GLU A 155 -8.86 8.00 -21.34
C GLU A 155 -10.18 7.39 -20.85
N TYR A 156 -10.37 6.10 -21.03
CA TYR A 156 -11.57 5.40 -20.59
C TYR A 156 -11.79 5.50 -19.07
N ALA A 157 -10.75 5.20 -18.29
CA ALA A 157 -10.83 5.22 -16.84
C ALA A 157 -11.14 6.62 -16.28
N LEU A 158 -10.44 7.65 -16.75
CA LEU A 158 -10.58 9.00 -16.21
C LEU A 158 -11.77 9.77 -16.83
N ASP A 159 -12.04 9.60 -18.13
CA ASP A 159 -13.05 10.39 -18.84
C ASP A 159 -14.41 9.71 -18.87
N THR A 160 -14.49 8.38 -18.96
CA THR A 160 -15.75 7.63 -19.01
C THR A 160 -16.16 7.13 -17.63
N LEU A 161 -15.27 6.40 -16.94
CA LEU A 161 -15.57 5.80 -15.65
C LEU A 161 -15.48 6.81 -14.51
N LYS A 162 -14.81 7.96 -14.70
CA LYS A 162 -14.58 8.99 -13.69
C LYS A 162 -13.83 8.44 -12.47
N ALA A 163 -12.83 7.59 -12.70
CA ALA A 163 -11.96 7.09 -11.64
C ALA A 163 -11.30 8.25 -10.87
N ASP A 164 -11.02 8.05 -9.59
CA ASP A 164 -10.38 9.06 -8.73
C ASP A 164 -8.90 9.23 -9.01
N GLY A 165 -8.30 8.21 -9.62
CA GLY A 165 -6.90 8.19 -10.02
C GLY A 165 -6.57 6.89 -10.73
N ILE A 166 -5.28 6.67 -10.93
CA ILE A 166 -4.73 5.49 -11.60
C ILE A 166 -3.94 4.64 -10.60
N GLY A 167 -4.18 3.33 -10.61
CA GLY A 167 -3.43 2.34 -9.85
C GLY A 167 -2.37 1.66 -10.72
N LEU A 168 -1.09 1.84 -10.39
CA LEU A 168 0.02 1.20 -11.06
C LEU A 168 0.66 0.15 -10.16
N GLN A 169 1.16 -0.93 -10.77
CA GLN A 169 2.06 -1.86 -10.09
C GLN A 169 3.48 -1.28 -10.05
N SER A 170 4.27 -1.69 -9.05
CA SER A 170 5.66 -1.22 -8.92
C SER A 170 6.56 -1.63 -10.09
N ASN A 171 6.27 -2.78 -10.69
CA ASN A 171 6.98 -3.28 -11.87
C ASN A 171 6.03 -3.98 -12.84
N TYR A 172 6.47 -4.13 -14.08
CA TYR A 172 5.81 -4.87 -15.14
C TYR A 172 6.88 -5.75 -15.82
N GLY A 173 7.04 -6.97 -15.29
CA GLY A 173 8.10 -7.89 -15.68
C GLY A 173 9.47 -7.43 -15.17
N ASP A 174 10.34 -7.01 -16.08
CA ASP A 174 11.71 -6.55 -15.81
C ASP A 174 11.84 -5.02 -15.74
N LYS A 175 10.72 -4.27 -15.77
CA LYS A 175 10.70 -2.80 -15.86
C LYS A 175 9.99 -2.18 -14.67
N TRP A 176 10.70 -1.36 -13.90
CA TRP A 176 10.16 -0.48 -12.89
C TRP A 176 9.69 0.83 -13.52
N LEU A 177 8.79 1.56 -12.86
CA LEU A 177 8.08 2.71 -13.43
C LEU A 177 8.96 3.85 -13.94
N GLY A 178 10.22 3.96 -13.52
CA GLY A 178 11.18 4.90 -14.10
C GLY A 178 11.80 4.48 -15.44
N HIS A 179 11.49 3.27 -15.94
CA HIS A 179 12.01 2.80 -17.21
C HIS A 179 11.49 3.64 -18.39
N ALA A 180 12.36 3.92 -19.37
CA ALA A 180 12.06 4.79 -20.50
C ALA A 180 10.83 4.34 -21.34
N PHE A 181 10.53 3.04 -21.34
CA PHE A 181 9.35 2.48 -21.98
C PHE A 181 8.03 3.12 -21.52
N PHE A 182 7.93 3.47 -20.23
CA PHE A 182 6.72 4.04 -19.66
C PHE A 182 6.59 5.57 -19.81
N LYS A 183 7.61 6.22 -20.39
CA LYS A 183 7.63 7.68 -20.56
C LYS A 183 6.36 8.24 -21.19
N PRO A 184 5.81 7.71 -22.30
CA PRO A 184 4.60 8.26 -22.92
C PRO A 184 3.37 8.18 -21.98
N VAL A 185 3.26 7.10 -21.21
CA VAL A 185 2.18 6.93 -20.22
C VAL A 185 2.30 7.97 -19.11
N LEU A 186 3.51 8.15 -18.55
CA LEU A 186 3.75 9.14 -17.51
C LEU A 186 3.53 10.58 -18.01
N GLU A 187 3.85 10.88 -19.28
CA GLU A 187 3.57 12.18 -19.90
C GLU A 187 2.07 12.44 -19.99
N GLU A 188 1.27 11.44 -20.37
CA GLU A 188 -0.19 11.57 -20.42
C GLU A 188 -0.81 11.74 -19.01
N LEU A 189 -0.35 10.95 -18.04
CA LEU A 189 -0.79 11.09 -16.65
C LEU A 189 -0.44 12.48 -16.08
N ASN A 190 0.74 13.00 -16.44
CA ASN A 190 1.16 14.35 -16.06
C ASN A 190 0.28 15.42 -16.71
N ARG A 191 -0.01 15.30 -18.00
CA ARG A 191 -0.91 16.23 -18.71
C ARG A 191 -2.30 16.28 -18.08
N ARG A 192 -2.77 15.13 -17.55
CA ARG A 192 -4.06 15.02 -16.87
C ARG A 192 -4.03 15.41 -15.40
N LYS A 193 -2.86 15.72 -14.84
CA LYS A 193 -2.64 15.99 -13.40
C LYS A 193 -3.20 14.87 -12.53
N ALA A 194 -2.97 13.63 -12.97
CA ALA A 194 -3.56 12.46 -12.34
C ALA A 194 -3.00 12.20 -10.94
N VAL A 195 -3.84 11.67 -10.05
CA VAL A 195 -3.38 10.96 -8.86
C VAL A 195 -2.96 9.56 -9.28
N VAL A 196 -1.74 9.17 -8.92
CA VAL A 196 -1.17 7.86 -9.27
C VAL A 196 -0.80 7.12 -7.98
N TYR A 197 -1.57 6.09 -7.68
CA TYR A 197 -1.30 5.14 -6.62
C TYR A 197 -0.35 4.05 -7.11
N VAL A 198 0.67 3.71 -6.33
CA VAL A 198 1.65 2.69 -6.68
C VAL A 198 1.59 1.56 -5.67
N HIS A 199 1.14 0.38 -6.13
CA HIS A 199 1.09 -0.83 -5.32
C HIS A 199 2.24 -1.79 -5.69
N PRO A 200 2.93 -2.41 -4.74
CA PRO A 200 4.04 -3.32 -5.03
C PRO A 200 3.58 -4.63 -5.68
N LEU A 201 4.42 -5.13 -6.56
CA LEU A 201 4.34 -6.47 -7.13
C LEU A 201 5.71 -7.13 -6.96
N VAL A 202 5.74 -8.37 -6.48
CA VAL A 202 6.99 -9.10 -6.33
C VAL A 202 7.70 -9.20 -7.68
N ALA A 203 8.92 -8.70 -7.76
CA ALA A 203 9.70 -8.80 -8.98
C ALA A 203 10.10 -10.25 -9.27
N ALA A 204 10.00 -10.67 -10.53
CA ALA A 204 10.29 -12.05 -10.96
C ALA A 204 11.71 -12.51 -10.57
N CYS A 205 12.69 -11.60 -10.52
CA CYS A 205 14.06 -11.89 -10.08
C CYS A 205 14.15 -12.30 -8.60
N CYS A 206 13.14 -11.99 -7.77
CA CYS A 206 13.15 -12.28 -6.34
C CYS A 206 12.65 -13.70 -6.00
N GLY A 207 12.16 -14.46 -6.96
CA GLY A 207 11.68 -15.83 -6.74
C GLY A 207 12.70 -16.79 -6.11
N ASN A 208 14.00 -16.51 -6.28
CA ASN A 208 15.09 -17.31 -5.72
C ASN A 208 15.59 -16.79 -4.34
N LEU A 209 14.98 -15.73 -3.80
CA LEU A 209 15.42 -15.08 -2.57
C LEU A 209 14.58 -15.50 -1.34
N SER A 210 14.04 -16.72 -1.37
CA SER A 210 13.21 -17.20 -0.27
C SER A 210 14.04 -17.37 1.02
N VAL A 211 13.54 -16.79 2.09
CA VAL A 211 14.09 -16.94 3.46
C VAL A 211 13.10 -17.69 4.37
N GLY A 212 12.23 -18.50 3.78
CA GLY A 212 11.23 -19.30 4.53
C GLY A 212 10.01 -18.50 5.01
N THR A 213 9.77 -17.33 4.39
CA THR A 213 8.59 -16.51 4.69
C THR A 213 7.84 -16.10 3.42
N PHE A 214 6.64 -15.54 3.58
CA PHE A 214 5.88 -14.98 2.47
C PHE A 214 6.60 -13.77 1.85
N PRO A 215 6.56 -13.61 0.52
CA PRO A 215 7.12 -12.44 -0.15
C PRO A 215 6.60 -11.10 0.37
N ALA A 216 5.38 -11.07 0.90
CA ALA A 216 4.77 -9.89 1.49
C ALA A 216 5.59 -9.29 2.66
N VAL A 217 6.39 -10.11 3.36
CA VAL A 217 7.19 -9.65 4.50
C VAL A 217 8.42 -8.84 4.07
N ILE A 218 9.06 -9.24 2.97
CA ILE A 218 10.33 -8.62 2.52
C ILE A 218 10.19 -8.04 1.11
N GLU A 219 9.84 -8.87 0.12
CA GLU A 219 9.97 -8.49 -1.29
C GLU A 219 8.96 -7.42 -1.70
N VAL A 220 7.73 -7.51 -1.24
CA VAL A 220 6.66 -6.56 -1.55
C VAL A 220 7.04 -5.13 -1.12
N PRO A 221 7.36 -4.82 0.16
CA PRO A 221 7.76 -3.46 0.54
C PRO A 221 9.08 -3.02 -0.12
N HIS A 222 10.02 -3.94 -0.38
CA HIS A 222 11.25 -3.58 -1.07
C HIS A 222 11.01 -3.19 -2.53
N ASP A 223 10.01 -3.76 -3.19
CA ASP A 223 9.71 -3.40 -4.57
C ASP A 223 9.07 -2.01 -4.68
N THR A 224 8.27 -1.58 -3.70
CA THR A 224 7.86 -0.16 -3.57
C THR A 224 9.09 0.75 -3.55
N THR A 225 10.11 0.41 -2.77
CA THR A 225 11.37 1.18 -2.72
C THR A 225 12.10 1.18 -4.06
N ARG A 226 12.15 0.03 -4.77
CA ARG A 226 12.81 -0.06 -6.09
C ARG A 226 12.16 0.88 -7.09
N THR A 227 10.83 0.88 -7.18
CA THR A 227 10.12 1.73 -8.15
C THR A 227 10.22 3.21 -7.81
N ILE A 228 10.10 3.60 -6.52
CA ILE A 228 10.30 5.00 -6.10
C ILE A 228 11.73 5.45 -6.45
N THR A 229 12.74 4.63 -6.18
CA THR A 229 14.14 4.92 -6.55
C THR A 229 14.31 5.01 -8.06
N SER A 230 13.68 4.12 -8.83
CA SER A 230 13.69 4.15 -10.30
C SER A 230 13.07 5.44 -10.86
N LEU A 231 11.91 5.86 -10.35
CA LEU A 231 11.25 7.12 -10.73
C LEU A 231 12.09 8.35 -10.38
N LEU A 232 12.73 8.33 -9.21
CA LEU A 232 13.61 9.40 -8.75
C LEU A 232 14.82 9.52 -9.67
N LEU A 233 15.62 8.46 -9.79
CA LEU A 233 16.90 8.51 -10.50
C LEU A 233 16.76 8.62 -12.03
N SER A 234 15.63 8.17 -12.60
CA SER A 234 15.32 8.44 -14.00
C SER A 234 14.93 9.91 -14.27
N GLY A 235 14.70 10.70 -13.22
CA GLY A 235 14.18 12.06 -13.32
C GLY A 235 12.68 12.14 -13.65
N SER A 236 11.93 11.05 -13.50
CA SER A 236 10.50 11.05 -13.76
C SER A 236 9.77 11.97 -12.79
N PHE A 237 10.11 12.00 -11.50
CA PHE A 237 9.54 12.94 -10.53
C PHE A 237 9.86 14.40 -10.88
N ALA A 238 11.03 14.66 -11.45
CA ALA A 238 11.42 16.01 -11.88
C ALA A 238 10.67 16.48 -13.13
N ARG A 239 10.40 15.57 -14.07
CA ARG A 239 9.72 15.92 -15.34
C ARG A 239 8.20 15.90 -15.23
N GLN A 240 7.62 14.97 -14.47
CA GLN A 240 6.17 14.80 -14.34
C GLN A 240 5.69 15.43 -13.02
N ARG A 241 5.83 16.75 -12.89
CA ARG A 241 5.54 17.54 -11.67
C ARG A 241 4.05 17.61 -11.33
N GLU A 242 3.19 17.46 -12.33
CA GLU A 242 1.74 17.55 -12.15
C GLU A 242 1.12 16.22 -11.68
N ILE A 243 1.85 15.09 -11.76
CA ILE A 243 1.40 13.84 -11.16
C ILE A 243 1.48 13.94 -9.64
N THR A 244 0.37 13.62 -8.97
CA THR A 244 0.37 13.42 -7.52
C THR A 244 0.57 11.94 -7.22
N TRP A 245 1.73 11.59 -6.69
CA TRP A 245 2.12 10.21 -6.42
C TRP A 245 1.73 9.79 -5.00
N LEU A 246 1.14 8.59 -4.87
CA LEU A 246 0.85 7.93 -3.60
C LEU A 246 1.55 6.58 -3.57
N GLY A 247 2.57 6.45 -2.73
CA GLY A 247 3.30 5.20 -2.50
C GLY A 247 2.69 4.38 -1.38
N SER A 248 2.51 3.09 -1.60
CA SER A 248 1.96 2.16 -0.61
C SER A 248 2.95 1.82 0.51
N HIS A 249 2.42 1.38 1.66
CA HIS A 249 3.17 0.83 2.80
C HIS A 249 4.28 1.76 3.29
N ALA A 250 3.97 3.06 3.50
CA ALA A 250 4.95 4.09 3.88
C ALA A 250 6.13 4.23 2.89
N GLY A 251 5.96 3.81 1.63
CA GLY A 251 7.05 3.75 0.65
C GLY A 251 7.99 2.57 0.84
N GLY A 252 7.61 1.58 1.67
CA GLY A 252 8.48 0.49 2.09
C GLY A 252 9.71 1.00 2.86
N PRO A 253 10.90 0.46 2.62
CA PRO A 253 12.16 0.94 3.23
C PRO A 253 12.64 2.34 2.80
N ILE A 254 11.95 3.08 1.92
CA ILE A 254 12.40 4.41 1.43
C ILE A 254 12.80 5.38 2.55
N PRO A 255 12.04 5.53 3.65
CA PRO A 255 12.44 6.43 4.73
C PRO A 255 13.83 6.12 5.32
N LEU A 256 14.19 4.84 5.35
CA LEU A 256 15.49 4.36 5.84
C LEU A 256 16.59 4.40 4.77
N ARG A 257 16.24 4.57 3.48
CA ARG A 257 17.18 4.54 2.36
C ARG A 257 17.46 5.92 1.76
N ALA A 258 16.65 6.93 2.04
CA ALA A 258 16.81 8.28 1.50
C ALA A 258 18.22 8.83 1.70
N GLY A 259 18.79 8.74 2.92
CA GLY A 259 20.15 9.18 3.20
C GLY A 259 21.23 8.41 2.43
N ARG A 260 21.00 7.11 2.16
CA ARG A 260 21.93 6.33 1.33
C ARG A 260 21.86 6.75 -0.14
N ILE A 261 20.66 7.02 -0.66
CA ILE A 261 20.49 7.54 -2.02
C ILE A 261 21.17 8.91 -2.14
N GLU A 262 20.97 9.79 -1.16
CA GLU A 262 21.65 11.10 -1.09
C GLU A 262 23.16 10.95 -1.12
N SER A 263 23.75 10.03 -0.32
CA SER A 263 25.20 9.83 -0.26
C SER A 263 25.80 9.38 -1.59
N PHE A 264 25.06 8.63 -2.41
CA PHE A 264 25.54 8.14 -3.70
C PHE A 264 25.28 9.09 -4.86
N TYR A 265 24.19 9.84 -4.81
CA TYR A 265 23.67 10.58 -5.96
C TYR A 265 23.49 12.10 -5.70
N GLY A 266 23.41 12.55 -4.45
CA GLY A 266 23.15 13.94 -4.12
C GLY A 266 24.24 14.92 -4.59
N THR A 267 25.48 14.44 -4.66
CA THR A 267 26.64 15.20 -5.19
C THR A 267 26.91 14.98 -6.68
N SER A 268 26.06 14.20 -7.37
CA SER A 268 26.21 13.95 -8.81
C SER A 268 26.10 15.28 -9.58
N PRO A 269 26.95 15.52 -10.60
CA PRO A 269 26.80 16.68 -11.50
C PRO A 269 25.42 16.72 -12.17
N LYS A 270 24.73 15.60 -12.27
CA LYS A 270 23.37 15.47 -12.83
C LYS A 270 22.27 15.51 -11.78
N ALA A 271 22.59 15.71 -10.50
CA ALA A 271 21.58 15.71 -9.44
C ALA A 271 20.43 16.69 -9.72
N ALA A 272 20.73 17.88 -10.22
CA ALA A 272 19.72 18.88 -10.57
C ALA A 272 18.78 18.44 -11.71
N GLU A 273 19.17 17.49 -12.57
CA GLU A 273 18.31 16.96 -13.65
C GLU A 273 17.24 16.01 -13.15
N PHE A 274 17.56 15.17 -12.15
CA PHE A 274 16.64 14.15 -11.65
C PHE A 274 16.07 14.46 -10.25
N ALA A 275 16.73 15.32 -9.47
CA ALA A 275 16.28 15.71 -8.13
C ALA A 275 16.57 17.23 -7.90
N PRO A 276 15.87 18.13 -8.63
CA PRO A 276 16.10 19.56 -8.50
C PRO A 276 15.82 20.15 -7.12
N ALA A 277 14.97 19.46 -6.32
CA ALA A 277 14.71 19.82 -4.92
C ALA A 277 15.61 19.05 -3.92
N GLY A 278 16.63 18.34 -4.41
CA GLY A 278 17.41 17.37 -3.66
C GLY A 278 16.63 16.04 -3.43
N ILE A 279 17.34 14.97 -3.10
CA ILE A 279 16.72 13.64 -2.91
C ILE A 279 15.60 13.67 -1.86
N PHE A 280 15.89 14.26 -0.69
CA PHE A 280 14.88 14.36 0.37
C PHE A 280 13.69 15.24 -0.04
N GLY A 281 13.94 16.35 -0.73
CA GLY A 281 12.89 17.25 -1.22
C GLY A 281 11.96 16.56 -2.23
N GLU A 282 12.50 15.76 -3.15
CA GLU A 282 11.69 15.02 -4.11
C GLU A 282 10.84 13.93 -3.41
N LEU A 283 11.42 13.19 -2.48
CA LEU A 283 10.71 12.15 -1.72
C LEU A 283 9.65 12.75 -0.78
N ALA A 284 9.91 13.93 -0.19
CA ALA A 284 8.96 14.60 0.69
C ALA A 284 7.71 15.14 -0.03
N ARG A 285 7.72 15.24 -1.35
CA ARG A 285 6.56 15.67 -2.15
C ARG A 285 5.54 14.56 -2.39
N LEU A 286 5.95 13.30 -2.24
CA LEU A 286 5.08 12.16 -2.48
C LEU A 286 4.11 12.00 -1.30
N TYR A 287 2.93 11.45 -1.58
CA TYR A 287 2.06 10.91 -0.56
C TYR A 287 2.44 9.45 -0.25
N TYR A 288 2.15 9.03 0.98
CA TYR A 288 2.39 7.67 1.45
C TYR A 288 1.19 7.19 2.27
N ASP A 289 0.72 5.96 2.05
CA ASP A 289 -0.28 5.38 2.92
C ASP A 289 0.33 4.67 4.14
N THR A 290 -0.52 4.35 5.11
CA THR A 290 -0.11 3.70 6.36
C THR A 290 -0.37 2.20 6.36
N ALA A 291 -0.79 1.61 5.24
CA ALA A 291 -1.15 0.20 5.18
C ALA A 291 -0.01 -0.70 5.69
N ASN A 292 -0.31 -1.48 6.72
CA ASN A 292 0.66 -2.35 7.40
C ASN A 292 1.99 -1.67 7.79
N ALA A 293 1.96 -0.35 8.01
CA ALA A 293 3.14 0.47 8.32
C ALA A 293 2.93 1.40 9.53
N THR A 294 1.89 1.16 10.33
CA THR A 294 1.47 2.00 11.46
C THR A 294 2.31 1.85 12.73
N PHE A 295 3.27 0.92 12.75
CA PHE A 295 4.12 0.68 13.91
C PHE A 295 5.05 1.86 14.20
N ALA A 296 5.27 2.15 15.47
CA ALA A 296 6.02 3.32 15.94
C ALA A 296 7.39 3.53 15.24
N PRO A 297 8.24 2.50 15.04
CA PRO A 297 9.52 2.69 14.32
C PRO A 297 9.34 3.12 12.86
N THR A 298 8.36 2.56 12.16
CA THR A 298 8.08 2.87 10.75
C THR A 298 7.52 4.29 10.63
N MET A 299 6.53 4.64 11.46
CA MET A 299 5.95 5.97 11.49
C MET A 299 6.98 7.04 11.88
N ALA A 300 7.85 6.77 12.84
CA ALA A 300 8.93 7.68 13.21
C ALA A 300 9.88 7.95 12.04
N ALA A 301 10.24 6.93 11.26
CA ALA A 301 11.08 7.11 10.08
C ALA A 301 10.35 7.89 8.97
N LEU A 302 9.07 7.60 8.72
CA LEU A 302 8.26 8.29 7.72
C LEU A 302 8.08 9.76 8.08
N LEU A 303 7.73 10.08 9.32
CA LEU A 303 7.55 11.46 9.83
C LEU A 303 8.84 12.30 9.81
N LYS A 304 10.01 11.65 9.72
CA LYS A 304 11.28 12.35 9.49
C LYS A 304 11.55 12.63 8.01
N LEU A 305 10.91 11.89 7.11
CA LEU A 305 11.05 12.06 5.67
C LEU A 305 10.02 13.05 5.11
N VAL A 306 8.76 12.98 5.57
CA VAL A 306 7.66 13.75 5.00
C VAL A 306 6.85 14.47 6.08
N PRO A 307 6.22 15.60 5.76
CA PRO A 307 5.24 16.22 6.65
C PRO A 307 3.99 15.34 6.78
N VAL A 308 3.29 15.44 7.90
CA VAL A 308 2.03 14.71 8.15
C VAL A 308 1.02 14.88 7.00
N SER A 309 1.00 16.06 6.38
CA SER A 309 0.11 16.36 5.26
C SER A 309 0.27 15.46 4.03
N GLN A 310 1.35 14.70 3.94
CA GLN A 310 1.65 13.75 2.86
C GLN A 310 1.39 12.29 3.27
N ILE A 311 0.73 12.05 4.41
CA ILE A 311 0.42 10.70 4.89
C ILE A 311 -1.08 10.48 4.85
N THR A 312 -1.53 9.37 4.25
CA THR A 312 -2.94 8.96 4.20
C THR A 312 -3.16 7.65 4.95
N TYR A 313 -4.36 7.45 5.48
CA TYR A 313 -4.75 6.20 6.08
C TYR A 313 -4.92 5.11 5.02
N GLY A 314 -4.41 3.91 5.28
CA GLY A 314 -4.55 2.74 4.43
C GLY A 314 -4.62 1.47 5.27
N THR A 315 -5.42 0.47 4.84
CA THR A 315 -5.63 -0.77 5.60
C THR A 315 -4.98 -2.00 4.99
N ASP A 316 -4.82 -2.03 3.68
CA ASP A 316 -4.45 -3.24 2.91
C ASP A 316 -5.50 -4.36 3.05
N TYR A 317 -6.79 -3.97 3.21
CA TYR A 317 -7.89 -4.93 3.25
C TYR A 317 -7.90 -5.78 1.95
N PRO A 318 -8.11 -7.10 2.02
CA PRO A 318 -8.54 -7.90 3.17
C PRO A 318 -7.39 -8.64 3.89
N TYR A 319 -6.14 -8.30 3.67
CA TYR A 319 -4.99 -9.10 4.12
C TYR A 319 -4.71 -9.02 5.63
N PHE A 320 -4.94 -7.86 6.23
CA PHE A 320 -4.59 -7.62 7.63
C PHE A 320 -5.81 -7.29 8.48
N PRO A 321 -5.81 -7.66 9.78
CA PRO A 321 -6.83 -7.20 10.71
C PRO A 321 -6.84 -5.68 10.79
N LEU A 322 -8.02 -5.08 10.77
CA LEU A 322 -8.18 -3.64 10.67
C LEU A 322 -7.98 -2.84 11.98
N ASP A 323 -7.27 -3.41 12.97
CA ASP A 323 -6.96 -2.72 14.24
C ASP A 323 -5.76 -1.75 14.12
N GLN A 324 -5.52 -1.22 12.90
CA GLN A 324 -4.42 -0.28 12.64
C GLN A 324 -4.53 1.03 13.43
N ASN A 325 -5.75 1.43 13.82
CA ASN A 325 -5.95 2.61 14.66
C ASN A 325 -5.22 2.51 16.01
N VAL A 326 -5.11 1.31 16.57
CA VAL A 326 -4.35 1.08 17.81
C VAL A 326 -2.87 1.33 17.59
N SER A 327 -2.33 0.86 16.47
CA SER A 327 -0.91 1.07 16.12
C SER A 327 -0.61 2.53 15.80
N LEU A 328 -1.51 3.25 15.09
CA LEU A 328 -1.35 4.69 14.85
C LEU A 328 -1.33 5.50 16.14
N SER A 329 -2.09 5.10 17.18
CA SER A 329 -2.04 5.76 18.48
C SER A 329 -0.67 5.67 19.17
N GLN A 330 0.16 4.68 18.80
CA GLN A 330 1.52 4.51 19.29
C GLN A 330 2.55 5.41 18.60
N ALA A 331 2.17 6.08 17.51
CA ALA A 331 3.05 6.95 16.75
C ALA A 331 3.22 8.36 17.36
N GLU A 332 2.67 8.60 18.56
CA GLU A 332 2.76 9.87 19.29
C GLU A 332 2.28 11.09 18.45
N LEU A 333 1.25 10.88 17.63
CA LEU A 333 0.65 11.92 16.82
C LEU A 333 -0.25 12.84 17.65
N SER A 334 -0.24 14.14 17.32
CA SER A 334 -1.25 15.03 17.87
C SER A 334 -2.66 14.64 17.38
N PRO A 335 -3.74 15.02 18.09
CA PRO A 335 -5.11 14.75 17.62
C PRO A 335 -5.39 15.32 16.23
N ASP A 336 -4.82 16.48 15.89
CA ASP A 336 -4.97 17.12 14.57
C ASP A 336 -4.22 16.36 13.48
N ASP A 337 -2.99 15.89 13.79
CA ASP A 337 -2.20 15.06 12.86
C ASP A 337 -2.88 13.71 12.61
N LEU A 338 -3.41 13.09 13.66
CA LEU A 338 -4.16 11.84 13.52
C LEU A 338 -5.38 12.03 12.62
N LYS A 339 -6.18 13.08 12.85
CA LYS A 339 -7.34 13.41 12.02
C LYS A 339 -6.94 13.73 10.57
N ALA A 340 -5.79 14.40 10.38
CA ALA A 340 -5.27 14.66 9.04
C ALA A 340 -4.96 13.36 8.29
N ILE A 341 -4.29 12.40 8.92
CA ILE A 341 -3.98 11.09 8.34
C ILE A 341 -5.27 10.30 8.10
N GLU A 342 -6.15 10.23 9.09
CA GLU A 342 -7.37 9.43 9.05
C GLU A 342 -8.32 9.80 7.89
N SER A 343 -8.37 11.09 7.49
CA SER A 343 -9.27 11.53 6.43
C SER A 343 -8.88 12.84 5.74
N GLY A 344 -8.36 13.83 6.46
CA GLY A 344 -8.14 15.17 5.93
C GLY A 344 -7.21 15.21 4.73
N ASN A 345 -6.15 14.40 4.75
CA ASN A 345 -5.16 14.33 3.67
C ASN A 345 -5.73 13.64 2.43
N ALA A 346 -6.49 12.55 2.62
CA ALA A 346 -7.15 11.85 1.52
C ALA A 346 -8.21 12.74 0.85
N MET A 347 -8.96 13.54 1.61
CA MET A 347 -9.90 14.52 1.05
C MET A 347 -9.19 15.55 0.18
N ARG A 348 -8.05 16.08 0.60
CA ARG A 348 -7.27 17.02 -0.24
C ARG A 348 -6.71 16.35 -1.50
N LEU A 349 -6.28 15.10 -1.37
CA LEU A 349 -5.73 14.31 -2.47
C LEU A 349 -6.80 13.99 -3.52
N LEU A 350 -8.01 13.69 -3.09
CA LEU A 350 -9.12 13.18 -3.92
C LEU A 350 -10.36 14.09 -3.76
N PRO A 351 -10.44 15.20 -4.49
CA PRO A 351 -11.47 16.22 -4.30
C PRO A 351 -12.92 15.72 -4.44
N ARG A 352 -13.15 14.65 -5.22
CA ARG A 352 -14.49 14.06 -5.37
C ARG A 352 -15.04 13.49 -4.05
N LEU A 353 -14.20 13.20 -3.07
CA LEU A 353 -14.64 12.70 -1.75
C LEU A 353 -15.31 13.77 -0.90
N HIS A 354 -15.33 15.02 -1.35
CA HIS A 354 -16.07 16.12 -0.71
C HIS A 354 -17.54 16.22 -1.18
N ALA A 355 -17.88 15.60 -2.29
CA ALA A 355 -19.20 15.62 -2.87
C ALA A 355 -20.08 14.50 -2.29
#